data_6c633eae4749350518c43efe46a74582
#
_entry.id   6c633eae4749350518c43efe46a74582
#
_cell.length_a   1.000
_cell.length_b   1.000
_cell.length_c   1.000
_cell.angle_alpha   90.00
_cell.angle_beta   90.00
_cell.angle_gamma   90.00
#
_symmetry.space_group_name_H-M   'P 1'
#
loop_
_entity.id
_entity.type
_entity.pdbx_description
1 polymer ?
#
loop_
_entity_poly.entity_id
_entity_poly.type
_entity_poly.pdbx_seq_one_letter_code
_entity_poly.pdbx_strand_id
1 'polypeptide(L)'
;MTILSVVLTAVYYSFFRAQSGARRTERVVDARQGSRAALQLIEREVRMVGSGWGRIPIYGARNGAPMTLHAVEPGFTTTAGNDSLELLGAWDASTTLRAPMTISSSAAPIPCDSTTGFHPGDFVLVTNGSTAHIFQVTAVPNSQPDLEHDASSIYNMAGGHTNWPVGGYPTGSRVYRVTWVTYKVDGTGFSTPCLTRRDQGSAAQVVATDVSAFHVWYLMQDLSETRNPLDINGIDKIRPVIATQVADRGSPYLADSVWTLVRPRTF
;
A
#
# COMPACT_ATOMS: atom_id res chain seq x y z
N MET A 1 63.14 17.36 1.10
CA MET A 1 62.13 16.39 0.61
C MET A 1 61.06 16.02 1.66
N THR A 2 61.40 15.79 2.94
CA THR A 2 60.49 15.37 4.00
C THR A 2 59.35 16.37 4.32
N ILE A 3 59.63 17.69 4.36
CA ILE A 3 58.63 18.70 4.69
C ILE A 3 57.52 18.76 3.62
N LEU A 4 57.91 18.67 2.33
CA LEU A 4 56.95 18.69 1.23
C LEU A 4 55.99 17.50 1.25
N SER A 5 56.48 16.29 1.58
CA SER A 5 55.66 15.10 1.68
C SER A 5 54.63 15.18 2.86
N VAL A 6 55.04 15.77 3.98
CA VAL A 6 54.12 15.98 5.13
C VAL A 6 53.02 16.97 4.77
N VAL A 7 53.37 18.08 4.12
CA VAL A 7 52.40 19.09 3.70
C VAL A 7 51.42 18.49 2.68
N LEU A 8 51.92 17.74 1.69
CA LEU A 8 51.07 17.10 0.67
C LEU A 8 50.13 16.06 1.28
N THR A 9 50.58 15.28 2.25
CA THR A 9 49.78 14.32 2.98
C THR A 9 48.67 15.01 3.81
N ALA A 10 49.01 16.11 4.47
CA ALA A 10 48.01 16.87 5.27
C ALA A 10 46.94 17.50 4.38
N VAL A 11 47.33 18.07 3.23
CA VAL A 11 46.38 18.63 2.23
C VAL A 11 45.47 17.52 1.66
N TYR A 12 46.08 16.38 1.27
CA TYR A 12 45.34 15.24 0.74
C TYR A 12 44.32 14.70 1.78
N TYR A 13 44.74 14.54 3.02
CA TYR A 13 43.88 14.09 4.11
C TYR A 13 42.73 15.08 4.40
N SER A 14 43.02 16.37 4.40
CA SER A 14 42.02 17.42 4.56
C SER A 14 40.99 17.42 3.43
N PHE A 15 41.47 17.29 2.18
CA PHE A 15 40.60 17.20 1.00
C PHE A 15 39.71 15.93 1.06
N PHE A 16 40.29 14.79 1.40
CA PHE A 16 39.56 13.54 1.51
C PHE A 16 38.47 13.59 2.61
N ARG A 17 38.78 14.23 3.75
CA ARG A 17 37.81 14.48 4.81
C ARG A 17 36.67 15.41 4.36
N ALA A 18 36.99 16.48 3.69
CA ALA A 18 35.99 17.42 3.17
C ALA A 18 35.08 16.73 2.13
N GLN A 19 35.63 15.94 1.25
CA GLN A 19 34.89 15.20 0.25
C GLN A 19 33.96 14.13 0.89
N SER A 20 34.45 13.40 1.91
CA SER A 20 33.64 12.42 2.60
C SER A 20 32.50 13.08 3.39
N GLY A 21 32.76 14.24 4.02
CA GLY A 21 31.77 15.05 4.69
C GLY A 21 30.65 15.55 3.74
N ALA A 22 31.05 16.04 2.56
CA ALA A 22 30.10 16.51 1.55
C ALA A 22 29.17 15.37 1.07
N ARG A 23 29.74 14.21 0.73
CA ARG A 23 28.95 13.02 0.33
C ARG A 23 28.00 12.53 1.43
N ARG A 24 28.42 12.65 2.68
CA ARG A 24 27.55 12.30 3.82
C ARG A 24 26.34 13.24 3.91
N THR A 25 26.60 14.55 3.83
CA THR A 25 25.54 15.56 3.88
C THR A 25 24.54 15.35 2.74
N GLU A 26 25.02 15.07 1.54
CA GLU A 26 24.21 14.77 0.37
C GLU A 26 23.27 13.56 0.63
N ARG A 27 23.82 12.43 1.10
CA ARG A 27 23.01 11.24 1.43
C ARG A 27 21.94 11.50 2.49
N VAL A 28 22.27 12.28 3.54
CA VAL A 28 21.29 12.64 4.59
C VAL A 28 20.16 13.49 4.00
N VAL A 29 20.51 14.45 3.13
CA VAL A 29 19.51 15.29 2.46
C VAL A 29 18.62 14.45 1.56
N ASP A 30 19.20 13.55 0.76
CA ASP A 30 18.47 12.66 -0.15
C ASP A 30 17.53 11.72 0.62
N ALA A 31 18.00 11.10 1.69
CA ALA A 31 17.18 10.22 2.54
C ALA A 31 16.00 10.98 3.17
N ARG A 32 16.21 12.21 3.62
CA ARG A 32 15.15 13.09 4.15
C ARG A 32 14.13 13.49 3.09
N GLN A 33 14.60 13.86 1.91
CA GLN A 33 13.71 14.25 0.80
C GLN A 33 12.89 13.04 0.34
N GLY A 34 13.53 11.88 0.18
CA GLY A 34 12.85 10.62 -0.17
C GLY A 34 11.78 10.24 0.85
N SER A 35 12.09 10.32 2.15
CA SER A 35 11.13 10.02 3.21
C SER A 35 9.94 10.99 3.25
N ARG A 36 10.17 12.29 3.02
CA ARG A 36 9.09 13.28 2.91
C ARG A 36 8.21 13.02 1.69
N ALA A 37 8.80 12.70 0.53
CA ALA A 37 8.05 12.36 -0.68
C ALA A 37 7.22 11.08 -0.48
N ALA A 38 7.79 10.06 0.18
CA ALA A 38 7.08 8.84 0.53
C ALA A 38 5.89 9.12 1.47
N LEU A 39 6.07 9.96 2.49
CA LEU A 39 4.97 10.36 3.37
C LEU A 39 3.85 11.09 2.64
N GLN A 40 4.18 12.00 1.73
CA GLN A 40 3.17 12.70 0.91
C GLN A 40 2.39 11.73 0.02
N LEU A 41 3.06 10.70 -0.52
CA LEU A 41 2.40 9.65 -1.28
C LEU A 41 1.45 8.85 -0.40
N ILE A 42 1.92 8.37 0.76
CA ILE A 42 1.11 7.64 1.74
C ILE A 42 -0.08 8.51 2.20
N GLU A 43 0.15 9.78 2.51
CA GLU A 43 -0.90 10.72 2.91
C GLU A 43 -2.00 10.83 1.86
N ARG A 44 -1.62 10.98 0.58
CA ARG A 44 -2.57 11.05 -0.52
C ARG A 44 -3.40 9.76 -0.60
N GLU A 45 -2.76 8.60 -0.52
CA GLU A 45 -3.44 7.31 -0.61
C GLU A 45 -4.32 7.04 0.61
N VAL A 46 -3.86 7.35 1.82
CA VAL A 46 -4.68 7.27 3.05
C VAL A 46 -5.94 8.13 2.95
N ARG A 47 -5.85 9.33 2.37
CA ARG A 47 -7.04 10.19 2.16
C ARG A 47 -8.07 9.57 1.22
N MET A 48 -7.64 8.71 0.30
CA MET A 48 -8.51 8.06 -0.69
C MET A 48 -9.03 6.68 -0.24
N VAL A 49 -8.54 6.17 0.88
CA VAL A 49 -8.91 4.86 1.43
C VAL A 49 -10.42 4.75 1.64
N GLY A 50 -11.00 3.59 1.29
CA GLY A 50 -12.42 3.32 1.43
C GLY A 50 -13.32 4.12 0.50
N SER A 51 -12.76 4.93 -0.42
CA SER A 51 -13.56 5.61 -1.42
C SER A 51 -14.38 4.60 -2.24
N GLY A 52 -15.68 4.84 -2.34
CA GLY A 52 -16.64 3.98 -3.04
C GLY A 52 -17.45 3.04 -2.14
N TRP A 53 -16.93 2.61 -0.97
CA TRP A 53 -17.65 1.67 -0.09
C TRP A 53 -17.56 1.99 1.43
N GLY A 54 -16.71 2.92 1.84
CA GLY A 54 -16.58 3.32 3.24
C GLY A 54 -15.93 2.25 4.12
N ARG A 55 -16.59 1.93 5.24
CA ARG A 55 -16.12 0.96 6.25
C ARG A 55 -16.67 -0.45 6.09
N ILE A 56 -17.38 -0.73 5.00
CA ILE A 56 -17.96 -2.05 4.76
C ILE A 56 -16.83 -3.07 4.63
N PRO A 57 -16.92 -4.24 5.32
CA PRO A 57 -15.95 -5.31 5.14
C PRO A 57 -15.99 -5.83 3.71
N ILE A 58 -14.82 -6.11 3.14
CA ILE A 58 -14.66 -6.60 1.78
C ILE A 58 -14.34 -8.10 1.86
N TYR A 59 -15.15 -8.90 1.22
CA TYR A 59 -14.92 -10.33 1.12
C TYR A 59 -14.19 -10.66 -0.18
N GLY A 60 -13.19 -11.51 -0.10
CA GLY A 60 -12.37 -11.87 -1.25
C GLY A 60 -11.62 -13.18 -1.03
N ALA A 61 -10.56 -13.37 -1.81
CA ALA A 61 -9.66 -14.50 -1.67
C ALA A 61 -8.20 -14.04 -1.75
N ARG A 62 -7.32 -14.79 -1.08
CA ARG A 62 -5.87 -14.71 -1.24
C ARG A 62 -5.31 -16.15 -1.21
N ASN A 63 -4.54 -16.51 -2.23
CA ASN A 63 -4.04 -17.87 -2.41
C ASN A 63 -5.17 -18.93 -2.44
N GLY A 64 -6.32 -18.58 -3.04
CA GLY A 64 -7.48 -19.45 -3.12
C GLY A 64 -8.25 -19.67 -1.80
N ALA A 65 -7.81 -19.07 -0.71
CA ALA A 65 -8.49 -19.10 0.60
C ALA A 65 -9.34 -17.85 0.81
N PRO A 66 -10.54 -17.99 1.42
CA PRO A 66 -11.40 -16.86 1.72
C PRO A 66 -10.72 -15.90 2.71
N MET A 67 -10.91 -14.59 2.50
CA MET A 67 -10.41 -13.56 3.37
C MET A 67 -11.42 -12.43 3.53
N THR A 68 -11.33 -11.73 4.64
CA THR A 68 -12.04 -10.46 4.86
C THR A 68 -11.00 -9.35 4.93
N LEU A 69 -11.22 -8.29 4.17
CA LEU A 69 -10.38 -7.10 4.13
C LEU A 69 -11.17 -5.88 4.60
N HIS A 70 -10.44 -4.91 5.08
CA HIS A 70 -10.96 -3.57 5.33
C HIS A 70 -10.24 -2.57 4.41
N ALA A 71 -10.75 -1.37 4.38
CA ALA A 71 -10.13 -0.31 3.59
C ALA A 71 -8.69 0.01 4.04
N VAL A 72 -8.40 -0.20 5.34
CA VAL A 72 -7.06 -0.16 5.95
C VAL A 72 -6.78 -1.50 6.60
N GLU A 73 -5.66 -2.13 6.27
CA GLU A 73 -5.20 -3.35 6.92
C GLU A 73 -3.88 -3.08 7.65
N PRO A 74 -3.89 -3.01 8.97
CA PRO A 74 -2.70 -2.87 9.78
C PRO A 74 -1.83 -4.13 9.73
N GLY A 75 -0.57 -3.98 9.41
CA GLY A 75 0.41 -5.09 9.43
C GLY A 75 1.40 -4.92 10.56
N PHE A 76 0.94 -5.08 11.81
CA PHE A 76 1.81 -5.07 12.98
C PHE A 76 2.60 -6.37 13.06
N THR A 77 3.93 -6.27 13.15
CA THR A 77 4.80 -7.45 13.24
C THR A 77 5.21 -7.72 14.69
N THR A 78 5.91 -6.78 15.31
CA THR A 78 6.34 -6.83 16.71
C THR A 78 6.61 -5.40 17.20
N THR A 79 6.73 -5.22 18.51
CA THR A 79 7.06 -3.90 19.08
C THR A 79 8.37 -3.31 18.54
N ALA A 80 9.36 -4.15 18.26
CA ALA A 80 10.67 -3.74 17.71
C ALA A 80 10.77 -3.90 16.19
N GLY A 81 9.77 -4.52 15.54
CA GLY A 81 9.77 -4.77 14.09
C GLY A 81 9.17 -3.61 13.30
N ASN A 82 9.42 -3.64 11.99
CA ASN A 82 8.76 -2.75 11.04
C ASN A 82 7.31 -3.16 10.84
N ASP A 83 6.41 -2.19 10.75
CA ASP A 83 5.04 -2.41 10.38
C ASP A 83 4.90 -2.51 8.86
N SER A 84 3.76 -3.00 8.41
CA SER A 84 3.28 -2.80 7.05
C SER A 84 1.92 -2.13 7.08
N LEU A 85 1.58 -1.45 5.99
CA LEU A 85 0.31 -0.76 5.82
C LEU A 85 -0.27 -1.17 4.48
N GLU A 86 -1.42 -1.85 4.51
CA GLU A 86 -2.19 -2.09 3.28
C GLU A 86 -3.35 -1.11 3.20
N LEU A 87 -3.57 -0.56 2.03
CA LEU A 87 -4.59 0.44 1.74
C LEU A 87 -5.38 0.03 0.51
N LEU A 88 -6.70 0.09 0.61
CA LEU A 88 -7.62 -0.16 -0.49
C LEU A 88 -8.47 1.09 -0.77
N GLY A 89 -8.56 1.47 -2.02
CA GLY A 89 -9.38 2.61 -2.45
C GLY A 89 -9.79 2.52 -3.90
N ALA A 90 -10.94 3.11 -4.23
CA ALA A 90 -11.45 3.21 -5.59
C ALA A 90 -11.47 4.67 -6.01
N TRP A 91 -10.48 5.07 -6.79
CA TRP A 91 -10.37 6.46 -7.26
C TRP A 91 -10.14 6.58 -8.78
N ASP A 92 -10.31 5.46 -9.50
CA ASP A 92 -10.14 5.42 -10.96
C ASP A 92 -11.46 5.16 -11.68
N ALA A 93 -11.58 3.99 -12.32
CA ALA A 93 -12.74 3.61 -13.10
C ALA A 93 -13.87 3.05 -12.22
N SER A 94 -15.10 3.37 -12.55
CA SER A 94 -16.29 2.77 -11.94
C SER A 94 -17.38 2.56 -12.98
N THR A 95 -18.20 1.53 -12.76
CA THR A 95 -19.38 1.20 -13.56
C THR A 95 -20.48 0.65 -12.66
N THR A 96 -21.57 0.20 -13.25
CA THR A 96 -22.67 -0.49 -12.56
C THR A 96 -22.95 -1.84 -13.19
N LEU A 97 -23.59 -2.72 -12.44
CA LEU A 97 -24.07 -3.99 -12.97
C LEU A 97 -25.29 -3.73 -13.90
N ARG A 98 -25.20 -4.19 -15.16
CA ARG A 98 -26.32 -4.16 -16.13
C ARG A 98 -27.35 -5.27 -15.89
N ALA A 99 -26.96 -6.34 -15.20
CA ALA A 99 -27.81 -7.47 -14.86
C ALA A 99 -27.47 -7.96 -13.44
N PRO A 100 -28.39 -8.68 -12.77
CA PRO A 100 -28.08 -9.21 -11.44
C PRO A 100 -26.94 -10.24 -11.49
N MET A 101 -26.01 -10.14 -10.53
CA MET A 101 -24.95 -11.14 -10.31
C MET A 101 -25.40 -12.05 -9.16
N THR A 102 -26.07 -13.16 -9.50
CA THR A 102 -26.71 -14.04 -8.51
C THR A 102 -25.77 -15.02 -7.84
N ILE A 103 -24.63 -15.31 -8.49
CA ILE A 103 -23.61 -16.25 -7.99
C ILE A 103 -22.24 -15.61 -8.03
N SER A 104 -21.36 -16.03 -7.13
CA SER A 104 -19.99 -15.53 -7.01
C SER A 104 -18.95 -16.50 -7.57
N SER A 105 -19.37 -17.58 -8.22
CA SER A 105 -18.43 -18.54 -8.77
C SER A 105 -17.63 -17.94 -9.92
N SER A 106 -16.39 -18.35 -10.06
CA SER A 106 -15.50 -17.90 -11.13
C SER A 106 -15.99 -18.22 -12.55
N ALA A 107 -17.03 -19.04 -12.68
CA ALA A 107 -17.67 -19.36 -13.95
C ALA A 107 -18.68 -18.29 -14.41
N ALA A 108 -19.07 -17.36 -13.53
CA ALA A 108 -20.04 -16.31 -13.84
C ALA A 108 -19.32 -14.97 -14.01
N PRO A 109 -19.42 -14.29 -15.17
CA PRO A 109 -18.82 -13.00 -15.38
C PRO A 109 -19.52 -11.92 -14.51
N ILE A 110 -18.86 -10.81 -14.30
CA ILE A 110 -19.44 -9.60 -13.71
C ILE A 110 -20.06 -8.78 -14.84
N PRO A 111 -21.40 -8.75 -14.99
CA PRO A 111 -22.08 -8.07 -16.09
C PRO A 111 -22.11 -6.56 -15.85
N CYS A 112 -21.28 -5.80 -16.56
CA CYS A 112 -21.14 -4.36 -16.39
C CYS A 112 -21.90 -3.57 -17.46
N ASP A 113 -22.28 -2.31 -17.17
CA ASP A 113 -22.78 -1.37 -18.18
C ASP A 113 -21.66 -0.95 -19.13
N SER A 114 -20.43 -0.85 -18.63
CA SER A 114 -19.24 -0.52 -19.39
C SER A 114 -18.02 -1.17 -18.78
N THR A 115 -17.09 -1.61 -19.60
CA THR A 115 -15.76 -2.12 -19.18
C THR A 115 -14.63 -1.15 -19.52
N THR A 116 -14.97 0.07 -19.96
CA THR A 116 -13.96 1.09 -20.28
C THR A 116 -13.11 1.43 -19.06
N GLY A 117 -11.79 1.32 -19.18
CA GLY A 117 -10.84 1.60 -18.11
C GLY A 117 -10.56 0.41 -17.18
N PHE A 118 -11.12 -0.78 -17.46
CA PHE A 118 -10.79 -2.03 -16.80
C PHE A 118 -9.89 -2.90 -17.69
N HIS A 119 -8.91 -3.56 -17.08
CA HIS A 119 -7.93 -4.41 -17.77
C HIS A 119 -7.74 -5.74 -17.04
N PRO A 120 -7.28 -6.80 -17.71
CA PRO A 120 -6.83 -8.00 -17.05
C PRO A 120 -5.72 -7.69 -16.03
N GLY A 121 -5.84 -8.27 -14.83
CA GLY A 121 -4.95 -7.99 -13.70
C GLY A 121 -5.49 -6.95 -12.72
N ASP A 122 -6.44 -6.10 -13.12
CA ASP A 122 -7.07 -5.14 -12.22
C ASP A 122 -7.86 -5.84 -11.10
N PHE A 123 -7.89 -5.21 -9.92
CA PHE A 123 -8.82 -5.59 -8.87
C PHE A 123 -10.12 -4.80 -9.01
N VAL A 124 -11.22 -5.49 -8.89
CA VAL A 124 -12.56 -4.88 -8.94
C VAL A 124 -13.35 -5.23 -7.71
N LEU A 125 -14.10 -4.27 -7.20
CA LEU A 125 -14.97 -4.41 -6.05
C LEU A 125 -16.40 -4.21 -6.49
N VAL A 126 -17.26 -5.20 -6.22
CA VAL A 126 -18.71 -5.13 -6.43
C VAL A 126 -19.38 -4.87 -5.10
N THR A 127 -20.26 -3.88 -5.02
CA THR A 127 -20.98 -3.54 -3.80
C THR A 127 -22.39 -3.05 -4.05
N ASN A 128 -23.29 -3.38 -3.13
CA ASN A 128 -24.64 -2.86 -3.06
C ASN A 128 -24.84 -1.82 -1.92
N GLY A 129 -23.72 -1.37 -1.31
CA GLY A 129 -23.71 -0.43 -0.19
C GLY A 129 -23.80 -1.07 1.20
N SER A 130 -24.11 -2.37 1.31
CA SER A 130 -24.14 -3.12 2.58
C SER A 130 -23.14 -4.27 2.62
N THR A 131 -22.77 -4.79 1.47
CA THR A 131 -21.80 -5.89 1.31
C THR A 131 -20.88 -5.54 0.15
N ALA A 132 -19.63 -5.96 0.22
CA ALA A 132 -18.65 -5.76 -0.83
C ALA A 132 -17.83 -7.04 -1.07
N HIS A 133 -17.57 -7.35 -2.35
CA HIS A 133 -16.70 -8.44 -2.75
C HIS A 133 -15.64 -7.95 -3.73
N ILE A 134 -14.41 -8.42 -3.56
CA ILE A 134 -13.28 -8.09 -4.42
C ILE A 134 -12.87 -9.29 -5.26
N PHE A 135 -12.59 -9.03 -6.53
CA PHE A 135 -12.14 -10.00 -7.52
C PHE A 135 -10.95 -9.46 -8.29
N GLN A 136 -10.11 -10.33 -8.82
CA GLN A 136 -9.15 -9.93 -9.84
C GLN A 136 -9.71 -10.26 -11.23
N VAL A 137 -9.71 -9.27 -12.11
CA VAL A 137 -10.12 -9.43 -13.52
C VAL A 137 -9.10 -10.31 -14.23
N THR A 138 -9.55 -11.37 -14.85
CA THR A 138 -8.70 -12.29 -15.65
C THR A 138 -8.81 -12.03 -17.14
N ALA A 139 -9.99 -11.59 -17.60
CA ALA A 139 -10.20 -11.15 -18.97
C ALA A 139 -11.28 -10.08 -19.08
N VAL A 140 -11.21 -9.29 -20.16
CA VAL A 140 -12.22 -8.29 -20.56
C VAL A 140 -12.63 -8.60 -21.99
N PRO A 141 -13.71 -9.38 -22.20
CA PRO A 141 -14.17 -9.76 -23.54
C PRO A 141 -14.62 -8.55 -24.35
N ASN A 142 -14.27 -8.53 -25.65
CA ASN A 142 -14.70 -7.47 -26.56
C ASN A 142 -16.16 -7.65 -27.05
N SER A 143 -16.75 -8.82 -26.85
CA SER A 143 -18.08 -9.16 -27.36
C SER A 143 -19.22 -8.66 -26.48
N GLN A 144 -18.97 -8.51 -25.17
CA GLN A 144 -19.92 -8.02 -24.19
C GLN A 144 -19.18 -7.22 -23.12
N PRO A 145 -19.83 -6.25 -22.48
CA PRO A 145 -19.20 -5.46 -21.42
C PRO A 145 -19.19 -6.24 -20.09
N ASP A 146 -18.55 -7.39 -20.08
CA ASP A 146 -18.41 -8.26 -18.92
C ASP A 146 -16.96 -8.28 -18.43
N LEU A 147 -16.74 -8.44 -17.14
CA LEU A 147 -15.42 -8.69 -16.55
C LEU A 147 -15.36 -10.15 -16.09
N GLU A 148 -14.41 -10.89 -16.62
CA GLU A 148 -14.16 -12.28 -16.19
C GLU A 148 -13.24 -12.31 -14.97
N HIS A 149 -13.48 -13.25 -14.06
CA HIS A 149 -12.72 -13.44 -12.84
C HIS A 149 -12.53 -14.92 -12.52
N ASP A 150 -11.93 -15.66 -13.44
CA ASP A 150 -11.74 -17.10 -13.29
C ASP A 150 -10.75 -17.48 -12.18
N ALA A 151 -10.74 -18.77 -11.81
CA ALA A 151 -9.91 -19.31 -10.73
C ALA A 151 -8.42 -19.46 -11.09
N SER A 152 -7.97 -19.02 -12.26
CA SER A 152 -6.54 -18.94 -12.58
C SER A 152 -5.83 -17.90 -11.73
N SER A 153 -6.56 -16.90 -11.25
CA SER A 153 -6.04 -15.95 -10.27
C SER A 153 -6.12 -16.50 -8.85
N ILE A 154 -5.04 -16.35 -8.08
CA ILE A 154 -4.98 -16.67 -6.65
C ILE A 154 -5.88 -15.80 -5.77
N TYR A 155 -6.46 -14.73 -6.34
CA TYR A 155 -7.38 -13.80 -5.68
C TYR A 155 -8.85 -14.09 -5.98
N ASN A 156 -9.12 -15.13 -6.78
CA ASN A 156 -10.47 -15.57 -7.10
C ASN A 156 -10.72 -16.97 -6.50
N MET A 157 -11.98 -17.31 -6.27
CA MET A 157 -12.38 -18.61 -5.73
C MET A 157 -13.23 -19.37 -6.74
N ALA A 158 -12.81 -20.60 -7.09
CA ALA A 158 -13.55 -21.45 -8.02
C ALA A 158 -14.98 -21.75 -7.56
N GLY A 159 -15.16 -22.03 -6.26
CA GLY A 159 -16.44 -22.39 -5.64
C GLY A 159 -17.33 -21.21 -5.24
N GLY A 160 -16.89 -19.98 -5.48
CA GLY A 160 -17.57 -18.77 -5.05
C GLY A 160 -17.13 -18.24 -3.70
N HIS A 161 -17.40 -16.97 -3.45
CA HIS A 161 -17.00 -16.23 -2.24
C HIS A 161 -17.96 -16.47 -1.08
N THR A 162 -17.43 -16.43 0.14
CA THR A 162 -18.22 -16.45 1.38
C THR A 162 -18.99 -15.15 1.57
N ASN A 163 -20.04 -15.18 2.41
CA ASN A 163 -20.85 -14.01 2.75
C ASN A 163 -21.52 -13.32 1.53
N TRP A 164 -21.85 -14.12 0.50
CA TRP A 164 -22.56 -13.63 -0.67
C TRP A 164 -23.95 -13.11 -0.29
N PRO A 165 -24.39 -11.96 -0.80
CA PRO A 165 -25.71 -11.43 -0.48
C PRO A 165 -26.82 -12.40 -0.89
N VAL A 166 -27.87 -12.50 -0.08
CA VAL A 166 -29.05 -13.31 -0.44
C VAL A 166 -29.67 -12.75 -1.73
N GLY A 167 -29.79 -13.60 -2.74
CA GLY A 167 -30.25 -13.19 -4.08
C GLY A 167 -29.17 -12.53 -4.94
N GLY A 168 -27.94 -12.39 -4.44
CA GLY A 168 -26.82 -11.81 -5.17
C GLY A 168 -26.81 -10.28 -5.17
N TYR A 169 -25.99 -9.71 -6.07
CA TYR A 169 -25.94 -8.25 -6.31
C TYR A 169 -26.99 -7.89 -7.35
N PRO A 170 -27.93 -6.96 -7.04
CA PRO A 170 -28.94 -6.52 -8.00
C PRO A 170 -28.33 -5.65 -9.11
N THR A 171 -29.07 -5.50 -10.21
CA THR A 171 -28.77 -4.51 -11.26
C THR A 171 -28.58 -3.12 -10.63
N GLY A 172 -27.63 -2.36 -11.12
CA GLY A 172 -27.27 -1.04 -10.58
C GLY A 172 -26.31 -1.08 -9.38
N SER A 173 -25.93 -2.27 -8.87
CA SER A 173 -24.83 -2.37 -7.91
C SER A 173 -23.56 -1.77 -8.49
N ARG A 174 -22.77 -1.11 -7.66
CA ARG A 174 -21.55 -0.42 -8.09
C ARG A 174 -20.42 -1.40 -8.29
N VAL A 175 -19.64 -1.18 -9.34
CA VAL A 175 -18.40 -1.89 -9.63
C VAL A 175 -17.28 -0.86 -9.72
N TYR A 176 -16.28 -0.99 -8.86
CA TYR A 176 -15.14 -0.06 -8.80
C TYR A 176 -13.85 -0.77 -9.17
N ARG A 177 -12.98 -0.12 -9.93
CA ARG A 177 -11.58 -0.53 -10.00
C ARG A 177 -10.89 -0.11 -8.71
N VAL A 178 -10.27 -1.07 -8.03
CA VAL A 178 -9.64 -0.89 -6.73
C VAL A 178 -8.14 -0.82 -6.89
N THR A 179 -7.53 0.21 -6.32
CA THR A 179 -6.10 0.22 -6.06
C THR A 179 -5.87 -0.41 -4.69
N TRP A 180 -5.05 -1.45 -4.65
CA TRP A 180 -4.69 -2.18 -3.44
C TRP A 180 -3.18 -2.13 -3.28
N VAL A 181 -2.71 -1.33 -2.34
CA VAL A 181 -1.28 -1.07 -2.13
C VAL A 181 -0.81 -1.54 -0.77
N THR A 182 0.44 -1.98 -0.72
CA THR A 182 1.14 -2.35 0.51
C THR A 182 2.41 -1.54 0.65
N TYR A 183 2.59 -0.90 1.79
CA TYR A 183 3.84 -0.26 2.21
C TYR A 183 4.55 -1.13 3.24
N LYS A 184 5.83 -1.41 3.04
CA LYS A 184 6.68 -2.12 4.00
C LYS A 184 8.15 -1.78 3.80
N VAL A 185 8.96 -1.95 4.86
CA VAL A 185 10.42 -1.93 4.70
C VAL A 185 10.89 -3.27 4.15
N ASP A 186 11.71 -3.22 3.12
CA ASP A 186 12.32 -4.38 2.51
C ASP A 186 13.83 -4.14 2.34
N GLY A 187 14.63 -5.09 2.83
CA GLY A 187 16.09 -5.08 2.67
C GLY A 187 16.56 -6.10 1.63
N THR A 188 15.65 -6.90 1.05
CA THR A 188 16.02 -7.98 0.14
C THR A 188 16.40 -7.41 -1.23
N GLY A 189 17.64 -7.66 -1.64
CA GLY A 189 18.14 -7.19 -2.95
C GLY A 189 18.58 -5.72 -2.99
N PHE A 190 18.59 -5.01 -1.87
CA PHE A 190 19.03 -3.62 -1.75
C PHE A 190 20.29 -3.52 -0.90
N SER A 191 21.14 -2.52 -1.17
CA SER A 191 22.36 -2.24 -0.37
C SER A 191 22.04 -1.70 1.02
N THR A 192 20.88 -1.07 1.18
CA THR A 192 20.34 -0.54 2.43
C THR A 192 18.85 -0.85 2.49
N PRO A 193 18.23 -0.96 3.69
CA PRO A 193 16.81 -1.14 3.81
C PRO A 193 16.05 0.02 3.16
N CYS A 194 15.00 -0.30 2.42
CA CYS A 194 14.19 0.66 1.68
C CYS A 194 12.72 0.55 2.07
N LEU A 195 12.00 1.66 2.10
CA LEU A 195 10.55 1.64 2.11
C LEU A 195 10.07 1.34 0.68
N THR A 196 9.29 0.30 0.54
CA THR A 196 8.72 -0.12 -0.73
C THR A 196 7.22 0.08 -0.75
N ARG A 197 6.68 0.43 -1.90
CA ARG A 197 5.27 0.44 -2.26
C ARG A 197 5.02 -0.65 -3.29
N ARG A 198 4.02 -1.45 -3.06
CA ARG A 198 3.64 -2.53 -3.96
C ARG A 198 2.15 -2.46 -4.28
N ASP A 199 1.80 -2.28 -5.53
CA ASP A 199 0.46 -2.58 -6.01
C ASP A 199 0.28 -4.11 -6.00
N GLN A 200 -0.84 -4.60 -5.48
CA GLN A 200 -1.08 -6.03 -5.39
C GLN A 200 -1.07 -6.66 -6.79
N GLY A 201 -0.36 -7.77 -6.92
CA GLY A 201 -0.12 -8.41 -8.23
C GLY A 201 1.08 -7.84 -9.02
N SER A 202 1.71 -6.76 -8.55
CA SER A 202 2.84 -6.11 -9.22
C SER A 202 4.15 -6.24 -8.42
N ALA A 203 5.27 -5.88 -9.06
CA ALA A 203 6.55 -5.79 -8.39
C ALA A 203 6.60 -4.59 -7.40
N ALA A 204 7.33 -4.76 -6.31
CA ALA A 204 7.54 -3.68 -5.35
C ALA A 204 8.41 -2.57 -5.95
N GLN A 205 8.06 -1.32 -5.68
CA GLN A 205 8.78 -0.12 -6.08
C GLN A 205 9.39 0.55 -4.85
N VAL A 206 10.64 1.00 -4.93
CA VAL A 206 11.29 1.75 -3.86
C VAL A 206 10.73 3.18 -3.85
N VAL A 207 10.25 3.63 -2.68
CA VAL A 207 9.72 5.00 -2.48
C VAL A 207 10.60 5.83 -1.55
N ALA A 208 11.42 5.19 -0.71
CA ALA A 208 12.47 5.86 0.06
C ALA A 208 13.61 4.87 0.36
N THR A 209 14.86 5.36 0.35
CA THR A 209 16.08 4.62 0.67
C THR A 209 16.56 4.95 2.08
N ASP A 210 17.48 4.12 2.60
CA ASP A 210 18.08 4.28 3.93
C ASP A 210 17.04 4.36 5.07
N VAL A 211 15.94 3.59 4.94
CA VAL A 211 14.85 3.54 5.91
C VAL A 211 15.15 2.47 6.94
N SER A 212 15.47 2.87 8.16
CA SER A 212 15.75 1.96 9.28
C SER A 212 14.49 1.43 9.96
N ALA A 213 13.41 2.22 9.97
CA ALA A 213 12.15 1.80 10.53
C ALA A 213 10.95 2.47 9.85
N PHE A 214 9.87 1.71 9.75
CA PHE A 214 8.55 2.18 9.36
C PHE A 214 7.55 1.72 10.41
N HIS A 215 6.90 2.68 11.07
CA HIS A 215 5.88 2.42 12.07
C HIS A 215 4.61 3.13 11.72
N VAL A 216 3.48 2.48 11.99
CA VAL A 216 2.15 3.05 11.75
C VAL A 216 1.37 3.09 13.04
N TRP A 217 1.02 4.29 13.48
CA TRP A 217 0.19 4.52 14.64
C TRP A 217 -1.23 4.84 14.20
N TYR A 218 -2.19 4.27 14.87
CA TYR A 218 -3.61 4.46 14.63
C TYR A 218 -4.20 5.20 15.83
N LEU A 219 -4.76 6.38 15.57
CA LEU A 219 -5.56 7.11 16.55
C LEU A 219 -6.99 6.62 16.42
N MET A 220 -7.50 6.05 17.49
CA MET A 220 -8.84 5.48 17.55
C MET A 220 -9.89 6.56 17.87
N GLN A 221 -11.18 6.26 17.64
CA GLN A 221 -12.29 7.17 17.98
C GLN A 221 -12.41 7.48 19.48
N ASP A 222 -11.95 6.56 20.34
CA ASP A 222 -11.87 6.73 21.80
C ASP A 222 -10.64 7.55 22.24
N LEU A 223 -9.89 8.12 21.28
CA LEU A 223 -8.66 8.90 21.45
C LEU A 223 -7.45 8.06 21.91
N SER A 224 -7.57 6.75 22.02
CA SER A 224 -6.41 5.88 22.25
C SER A 224 -5.51 5.82 21.02
N GLU A 225 -4.24 5.55 21.23
CA GLU A 225 -3.24 5.41 20.18
C GLU A 225 -2.60 4.02 20.24
N THR A 226 -2.55 3.31 19.13
CA THR A 226 -2.01 1.96 19.05
C THR A 226 -1.35 1.70 17.70
N ARG A 227 -0.39 0.76 17.65
CA ARG A 227 0.17 0.22 16.41
C ARG A 227 -0.56 -1.04 15.95
N ASN A 228 -1.34 -1.66 16.83
CA ASN A 228 -2.09 -2.89 16.55
C ASN A 228 -3.56 -2.70 16.94
N PRO A 229 -4.36 -2.01 16.12
CA PRO A 229 -5.78 -1.82 16.40
C PRO A 229 -6.53 -3.15 16.33
N LEU A 230 -7.30 -3.47 17.37
CA LEU A 230 -8.18 -4.64 17.38
C LEU A 230 -9.50 -4.37 16.66
N ASP A 231 -9.95 -3.12 16.68
CA ASP A 231 -11.12 -2.66 15.94
C ASP A 231 -10.67 -1.71 14.82
N ILE A 232 -10.64 -2.24 13.60
CA ILE A 232 -10.24 -1.47 12.41
C ILE A 232 -11.26 -0.38 12.09
N ASN A 233 -12.55 -0.61 12.40
CA ASN A 233 -13.60 0.39 12.16
C ASN A 233 -13.52 1.57 13.15
N GLY A 234 -12.84 1.40 14.27
CA GLY A 234 -12.60 2.45 15.25
C GLY A 234 -11.44 3.40 14.91
N ILE A 235 -10.73 3.18 13.81
CA ILE A 235 -9.62 4.07 13.41
C ILE A 235 -10.20 5.43 12.96
N ASP A 236 -9.74 6.53 13.59
CA ASP A 236 -10.07 7.90 13.19
C ASP A 236 -8.97 8.52 12.32
N LYS A 237 -7.69 8.33 12.70
CA LYS A 237 -6.54 8.87 11.96
C LYS A 237 -5.41 7.86 11.92
N ILE A 238 -4.54 8.03 10.93
CA ILE A 238 -3.36 7.19 10.71
C ILE A 238 -2.12 8.10 10.76
N ARG A 239 -1.12 7.69 11.53
CA ARG A 239 0.17 8.38 11.66
C ARG A 239 1.31 7.46 11.21
N PRO A 240 1.66 7.45 9.92
CA PRO A 240 2.87 6.79 9.45
C PRO A 240 4.11 7.56 9.93
N VAL A 241 5.11 6.84 10.39
CA VAL A 241 6.41 7.34 10.85
C VAL A 241 7.51 6.62 10.08
N ILE A 242 8.34 7.36 9.37
CA ILE A 242 9.50 6.84 8.65
C ILE A 242 10.75 7.31 9.37
N ALA A 243 11.56 6.38 9.87
CA ALA A 243 12.88 6.67 10.41
C ALA A 243 13.95 6.33 9.37
N THR A 244 14.89 7.23 9.17
CA THR A 244 16.04 7.04 8.27
C THR A 244 17.32 6.94 9.06
N GLN A 245 18.26 6.15 8.57
CA GLN A 245 19.55 5.95 9.17
C GLN A 245 20.63 5.85 8.09
N VAL A 246 21.45 6.89 7.97
CA VAL A 246 22.56 6.89 7.03
C VAL A 246 23.81 6.34 7.71
N ALA A 247 24.27 5.17 7.25
CA ALA A 247 25.47 4.53 7.75
C ALA A 247 26.72 5.30 7.33
N ASP A 248 27.63 5.55 8.28
CA ASP A 248 28.95 6.11 8.00
C ASP A 248 30.05 5.24 8.65
N ARG A 249 31.19 5.11 7.99
CA ARG A 249 32.34 4.37 8.50
C ARG A 249 32.88 5.07 9.77
N GLY A 250 32.56 4.52 10.95
CA GLY A 250 33.15 4.92 12.22
C GLY A 250 32.48 6.08 12.96
N SER A 251 31.28 6.50 12.59
CA SER A 251 30.54 7.56 13.30
C SER A 251 29.13 7.10 13.70
N PRO A 252 28.58 7.58 14.82
CA PRO A 252 27.21 7.26 15.19
C PRO A 252 26.25 7.74 14.09
N TYR A 253 25.28 6.89 13.79
CA TYR A 253 24.26 7.11 12.78
C TYR A 253 23.50 8.42 13.03
N LEU A 254 23.33 9.21 11.97
CA LEU A 254 22.31 10.26 11.99
C LEU A 254 20.96 9.59 11.74
N ALA A 255 20.21 9.36 12.82
CA ALA A 255 18.84 8.94 12.75
C ALA A 255 17.94 10.19 12.70
N ASP A 256 17.03 10.22 11.77
CA ASP A 256 15.99 11.24 11.69
C ASP A 256 14.65 10.55 11.46
N SER A 257 13.56 11.12 11.93
CA SER A 257 12.23 10.59 11.70
C SER A 257 11.30 11.68 11.19
N VAL A 258 10.51 11.32 10.19
CA VAL A 258 9.47 12.17 9.64
C VAL A 258 8.12 11.47 9.80
N TRP A 259 7.07 12.24 10.06
CA TRP A 259 5.72 11.72 10.24
C TRP A 259 4.67 12.71 9.76
N THR A 260 3.48 12.21 9.51
CA THR A 260 2.28 13.00 9.22
C THR A 260 1.08 12.38 9.92
N LEU A 261 0.03 13.16 10.17
CA LEU A 261 -1.22 12.66 10.73
C LEU A 261 -2.33 12.87 9.70
N VAL A 262 -2.95 11.79 9.27
CA VAL A 262 -3.90 11.80 8.16
C VAL A 262 -5.22 11.18 8.60
N ARG A 263 -6.32 11.85 8.26
CA ARG A 263 -7.67 11.29 8.39
C ARG A 263 -8.12 10.79 7.02
N PRO A 264 -8.53 9.51 6.91
CA PRO A 264 -9.22 9.02 5.72
C PRO A 264 -10.53 9.78 5.50
N ARG A 265 -10.88 10.07 4.24
CA ARG A 265 -12.10 10.86 3.94
C ARG A 265 -13.40 10.13 4.22
N THR A 266 -13.35 8.82 4.20
CA THR A 266 -14.52 7.93 4.26
C THR A 266 -14.73 7.29 5.62
N PHE A 267 -13.98 7.69 6.62
CA PHE A 267 -14.08 7.25 8.01
C PHE A 267 -14.85 8.23 8.89
#